data_a29e373f5d7c05b792d9f4364e2e46ab
#
_entry.id   a29e373f5d7c05b792d9f4364e2e46ab
#
_cell.length_a   1.000
_cell.length_b   1.000
_cell.length_c   1.000
_cell.angle_alpha   90.00
_cell.angle_beta   90.00
_cell.angle_gamma   90.00
#
_symmetry.space_group_name_H-M   'P 1'
#
loop_
_entity.id
_entity.type
_entity.pdbx_description
1 polymer ?
#
loop_
_entity_poly.entity_id
_entity_poly.type
_entity_poly.pdbx_seq_one_letter_code
_entity_poly.pdbx_strand_id
1 'polypeptide(L)'
;ITPVLADGELLTSLVDRMVTDMDALGWQPTHIAGPESRGFIFGSMVADRLGIGFVPVRKPGKLPYQVATAEYALEYGTNTLEIHTDSVGTGDRVVILDDLLATGGTVAATVSLCRGLGASVEGAMFLIELDGLDGSAKTGVDTHSLLNFPA
;
A
#
# COMPACT_ATOMS: atom_id res chain seq x y z
N ILE A 1 -11.64 7.85 7.69
CA ILE A 1 -11.74 8.03 6.22
C ILE A 1 -13.18 8.02 5.69
N THR A 2 -14.14 7.48 6.42
CA THR A 2 -15.53 7.31 5.95
C THR A 2 -16.18 8.58 5.38
N PRO A 3 -16.00 9.80 5.96
CA PRO A 3 -16.54 11.01 5.36
C PRO A 3 -16.00 11.30 3.96
N VAL A 4 -14.72 11.00 3.70
CA VAL A 4 -14.11 11.16 2.38
C VAL A 4 -14.71 10.19 1.38
N LEU A 5 -14.97 8.94 1.80
CA LEU A 5 -15.58 7.92 0.93
C LEU A 5 -17.03 8.25 0.56
N ALA A 6 -17.73 8.99 1.41
CA ALA A 6 -19.13 9.36 1.19
C ALA A 6 -19.31 10.61 0.29
N ASP A 7 -18.23 11.33 0.01
CA ASP A 7 -18.23 12.53 -0.84
C ASP A 7 -17.48 12.24 -2.14
N GLY A 8 -18.22 12.15 -3.24
CA GLY A 8 -17.66 11.76 -4.54
C GLY A 8 -16.68 12.80 -5.12
N GLU A 9 -16.89 14.09 -4.88
CA GLU A 9 -15.98 15.14 -5.34
C GLU A 9 -14.68 15.12 -4.56
N LEU A 10 -14.78 14.98 -3.23
CA LEU A 10 -13.62 14.87 -2.36
C LEU A 10 -12.82 13.60 -2.64
N LEU A 11 -13.49 12.47 -2.84
CA LEU A 11 -12.85 11.20 -3.18
C LEU A 11 -12.09 11.28 -4.51
N THR A 12 -12.69 11.88 -5.54
CA THR A 12 -12.04 12.11 -6.84
C THR A 12 -10.81 13.02 -6.69
N SER A 13 -10.97 14.13 -5.98
CA SER A 13 -9.88 15.09 -5.74
C SER A 13 -8.71 14.45 -4.97
N LEU A 14 -9.02 13.55 -4.03
CA LEU A 14 -8.00 12.82 -3.28
C LEU A 14 -7.20 11.87 -4.18
N VAL A 15 -7.88 11.10 -5.03
CA VAL A 15 -7.23 10.20 -5.98
C VAL A 15 -6.34 10.99 -6.97
N ASP A 16 -6.84 12.11 -7.49
CA ASP A 16 -6.07 12.99 -8.37
C ASP A 16 -4.83 13.55 -7.67
N ARG A 17 -4.96 13.91 -6.40
CA ARG A 17 -3.83 14.40 -5.60
C ARG A 17 -2.79 13.31 -5.39
N MET A 18 -3.20 12.07 -5.08
CA MET A 18 -2.28 10.94 -4.93
C MET A 18 -1.49 10.67 -6.22
N VAL A 19 -2.15 10.70 -7.37
CA VAL A 19 -1.50 10.55 -8.68
C VAL A 19 -0.50 11.67 -8.95
N THR A 20 -0.89 12.92 -8.68
CA THR A 20 -0.01 14.09 -8.86
C THR A 20 1.21 14.01 -7.95
N ASP A 21 1.03 13.61 -6.69
CA ASP A 21 2.13 13.49 -5.74
C ASP A 21 3.09 12.35 -6.12
N MET A 22 2.59 11.21 -6.64
CA MET A 22 3.44 10.13 -7.19
C MET A 22 4.32 10.63 -8.32
N ASP A 23 3.76 11.39 -9.26
CA ASP A 23 4.52 11.97 -10.38
C ASP A 23 5.59 12.95 -9.90
N ALA A 24 5.24 13.82 -8.95
CA ALA A 24 6.17 14.76 -8.34
C ALA A 24 7.32 14.10 -7.57
N LEU A 25 7.08 12.91 -6.99
CA LEU A 25 8.09 12.08 -6.31
C LEU A 25 8.95 11.28 -7.30
N GLY A 26 8.60 11.29 -8.60
CA GLY A 26 9.27 10.51 -9.63
C GLY A 26 8.95 9.01 -9.57
N TRP A 27 7.88 8.61 -8.86
CA TRP A 27 7.44 7.23 -8.84
C TRP A 27 6.65 6.89 -10.12
N GLN A 28 7.05 5.83 -10.77
CA GLN A 28 6.45 5.37 -12.03
C GLN A 28 6.07 3.89 -11.92
N PRO A 29 5.08 3.55 -11.08
CA PRO A 29 4.73 2.17 -10.85
C PRO A 29 4.11 1.50 -12.08
N THR A 30 4.32 0.19 -12.19
CA THR A 30 3.56 -0.70 -13.07
C THR A 30 2.37 -1.33 -12.35
N HIS A 31 2.40 -1.34 -11.01
CA HIS A 31 1.35 -1.89 -10.16
C HIS A 31 1.22 -1.08 -8.85
N ILE A 32 -0.02 -1.00 -8.37
CA ILE A 32 -0.32 -0.58 -7.00
C ILE A 32 -0.61 -1.81 -6.16
N ALA A 33 0.07 -1.98 -5.02
CA ALA A 33 -0.26 -3.01 -4.05
C ALA A 33 -1.04 -2.42 -2.88
N GLY A 34 -2.23 -2.96 -2.60
CA GLY A 34 -3.09 -2.50 -1.53
C GLY A 34 -3.35 -3.58 -0.47
N PRO A 35 -2.99 -3.35 0.81
CA PRO A 35 -3.35 -4.24 1.90
C PRO A 35 -4.85 -4.20 2.21
N GLU A 36 -5.41 -5.38 2.53
CA GLU A 36 -6.82 -5.44 2.93
C GLU A 36 -7.05 -4.68 4.24
N SER A 37 -8.17 -4.02 4.37
CA SER A 37 -9.22 -3.88 3.35
C SER A 37 -9.28 -2.45 2.79
N ARG A 38 -8.87 -1.44 3.56
CA ARG A 38 -9.02 -0.04 3.17
C ARG A 38 -8.04 0.39 2.07
N GLY A 39 -6.86 -0.25 2.00
CA GLY A 39 -5.93 -0.07 0.89
C GLY A 39 -6.50 -0.48 -0.47
N PHE A 40 -7.51 -1.37 -0.50
CA PHE A 40 -8.18 -1.73 -1.75
C PHE A 40 -8.95 -0.57 -2.36
N ILE A 41 -9.55 0.28 -1.52
CA ILE A 41 -10.41 1.37 -1.98
C ILE A 41 -9.58 2.37 -2.77
N PHE A 42 -8.62 3.02 -2.13
CA PHE A 42 -7.77 4.01 -2.79
C PHE A 42 -6.81 3.39 -3.81
N GLY A 43 -6.26 2.23 -3.47
CA GLY A 43 -5.30 1.54 -4.33
C GLY A 43 -5.88 1.17 -5.70
N SER A 44 -7.09 0.62 -5.75
CA SER A 44 -7.74 0.28 -7.01
C SER A 44 -8.12 1.52 -7.83
N MET A 45 -8.55 2.60 -7.18
CA MET A 45 -8.90 3.85 -7.86
C MET A 45 -7.66 4.53 -8.46
N VAL A 46 -6.54 4.54 -7.73
CA VAL A 46 -5.27 5.10 -8.23
C VAL A 46 -4.73 4.25 -9.38
N ALA A 47 -4.78 2.91 -9.26
CA ALA A 47 -4.35 2.01 -10.32
C ALA A 47 -5.17 2.23 -11.62
N ASP A 48 -6.50 2.33 -11.51
CA ASP A 48 -7.38 2.63 -12.61
C ASP A 48 -7.05 3.99 -13.25
N ARG A 49 -6.86 5.03 -12.43
CA ARG A 49 -6.50 6.38 -12.91
C ARG A 49 -5.17 6.40 -13.66
N LEU A 50 -4.20 5.58 -13.25
CA LEU A 50 -2.90 5.45 -13.91
C LEU A 50 -2.91 4.46 -15.08
N GLY A 51 -3.97 3.66 -15.25
CA GLY A 51 -4.05 2.60 -16.25
C GLY A 51 -3.08 1.45 -16.03
N ILE A 52 -2.80 1.10 -14.75
CA ILE A 52 -1.86 0.06 -14.33
C ILE A 52 -2.53 -1.03 -13.49
N GLY A 53 -1.79 -2.09 -13.16
CA GLY A 53 -2.29 -3.20 -12.36
C GLY A 53 -2.55 -2.84 -10.89
N PHE A 54 -3.53 -3.52 -10.29
CA PHE A 54 -3.76 -3.52 -8.84
C PHE A 54 -3.54 -4.91 -8.26
N VAL A 55 -2.79 -4.98 -7.17
CA VAL A 55 -2.41 -6.22 -6.50
C VAL A 55 -3.00 -6.24 -5.08
N PRO A 56 -3.98 -7.09 -4.80
CA PRO A 56 -4.52 -7.24 -3.46
C PRO A 56 -3.53 -8.01 -2.57
N VAL A 57 -3.20 -7.43 -1.41
CA VAL A 57 -2.44 -8.09 -0.35
C VAL A 57 -3.40 -8.42 0.77
N ARG A 58 -3.47 -9.70 1.16
CA ARG A 58 -4.55 -10.18 2.01
C ARG A 58 -4.08 -10.96 3.24
N LYS A 59 -4.96 -11.08 4.21
CA LYS A 59 -4.79 -12.00 5.34
C LYS A 59 -4.88 -13.46 4.86
N PRO A 60 -4.30 -14.43 5.60
CA PRO A 60 -4.23 -15.83 5.18
C PRO A 60 -5.57 -16.43 4.80
N GLY A 61 -5.54 -17.27 3.77
CA GLY A 61 -6.70 -18.06 3.32
C GLY A 61 -7.74 -17.28 2.52
N LYS A 62 -7.43 -16.04 2.10
CA LYS A 62 -8.36 -15.20 1.33
C LYS A 62 -8.11 -15.24 -0.18
N LEU A 63 -6.95 -15.68 -0.60
CA LEU A 63 -6.55 -15.75 -2.00
C LEU A 63 -6.70 -17.19 -2.52
N PRO A 64 -7.33 -17.40 -3.71
CA PRO A 64 -7.71 -18.73 -4.17
C PRO A 64 -6.61 -19.49 -4.93
N TYR A 65 -5.47 -18.86 -5.23
CA TYR A 65 -4.35 -19.45 -5.97
C TYR A 65 -3.10 -19.57 -5.09
N GLN A 66 -1.97 -19.94 -5.66
CA GLN A 66 -0.70 -20.03 -4.94
C GLN A 66 -0.26 -18.67 -4.39
N VAL A 67 0.18 -18.67 -3.15
CA VAL A 67 0.55 -17.47 -2.43
C VAL A 67 1.99 -17.51 -1.93
N ALA A 68 2.62 -16.34 -1.89
CA ALA A 68 3.76 -16.05 -1.05
C ALA A 68 3.26 -15.43 0.25
N THR A 69 3.92 -15.71 1.37
CA THR A 69 3.54 -15.27 2.71
C THR A 69 4.64 -14.48 3.38
N ALA A 70 4.27 -13.45 4.17
CA ALA A 70 5.18 -12.75 5.04
C ALA A 70 4.54 -12.52 6.41
N GLU A 71 5.30 -12.80 7.46
CA GLU A 71 4.91 -12.54 8.85
C GLU A 71 5.46 -11.21 9.32
N TYR A 72 4.70 -10.51 10.16
CA TYR A 72 5.16 -9.30 10.83
C TYR A 72 4.68 -9.26 12.27
N ALA A 73 5.52 -8.67 13.14
CA ALA A 73 5.24 -8.55 14.57
C ALA A 73 4.19 -7.47 14.84
N LEU A 74 3.31 -7.76 15.79
CA LEU A 74 2.43 -6.81 16.45
C LEU A 74 2.96 -6.54 17.86
N GLU A 75 2.37 -5.59 18.57
CA GLU A 75 2.64 -5.45 20.02
C GLU A 75 2.35 -6.74 20.79
N TYR A 76 1.33 -7.47 20.35
CA TYR A 76 0.95 -8.79 20.89
C TYR A 76 0.76 -9.78 19.74
N GLY A 77 1.74 -10.68 19.54
CA GLY A 77 1.69 -11.74 18.54
C GLY A 77 2.25 -11.35 17.18
N THR A 78 1.91 -12.15 16.17
CA THR A 78 2.29 -11.95 14.77
C THR A 78 1.06 -11.96 13.89
N ASN A 79 1.11 -11.21 12.80
CA ASN A 79 0.16 -11.30 11.69
C ASN A 79 0.89 -11.76 10.44
N THR A 80 0.14 -12.38 9.54
CA THR A 80 0.63 -12.84 8.25
C THR A 80 -0.13 -12.15 7.12
N LEU A 81 0.57 -11.81 6.05
CA LEU A 81 -0.01 -11.34 4.80
C LEU A 81 0.36 -12.28 3.67
N GLU A 82 -0.49 -12.32 2.66
CA GLU A 82 -0.35 -13.15 1.46
C GLU A 82 -0.52 -12.31 0.20
N ILE A 83 0.24 -12.69 -0.83
CA ILE A 83 0.14 -12.16 -2.19
C ILE A 83 0.15 -13.34 -3.16
N HIS A 84 -0.58 -13.29 -4.27
CA HIS A 84 -0.47 -14.30 -5.33
C HIS A 84 0.94 -14.32 -5.92
N THR A 85 1.51 -15.50 -6.13
CA THR A 85 2.88 -15.67 -6.64
C THR A 85 3.07 -15.17 -8.07
N ASP A 86 1.99 -15.00 -8.82
CA ASP A 86 1.95 -14.51 -10.20
C ASP A 86 1.50 -13.05 -10.34
N SER A 87 1.36 -12.32 -9.21
CA SER A 87 0.86 -10.95 -9.21
C SER A 87 1.87 -9.95 -9.76
N VAL A 88 3.13 -10.12 -9.41
CA VAL A 88 4.25 -9.25 -9.82
C VAL A 88 5.51 -10.07 -9.97
N GLY A 89 6.50 -9.55 -10.65
CA GLY A 89 7.77 -10.22 -10.89
C GLY A 89 8.91 -9.27 -11.26
N THR A 90 9.98 -9.85 -11.77
CA THR A 90 11.16 -9.08 -12.20
C THR A 90 10.80 -8.07 -13.29
N GLY A 91 11.21 -6.82 -13.08
CA GLY A 91 10.90 -5.70 -13.98
C GLY A 91 9.67 -4.90 -13.57
N ASP A 92 8.83 -5.43 -12.68
CA ASP A 92 7.71 -4.66 -12.12
C ASP A 92 8.19 -3.66 -11.07
N ARG A 93 7.53 -2.52 -11.05
CA ARG A 93 7.72 -1.44 -10.07
C ARG A 93 6.40 -1.25 -9.31
N VAL A 94 6.46 -1.40 -8.00
CA VAL A 94 5.29 -1.37 -7.14
C VAL A 94 5.32 -0.13 -6.26
N VAL A 95 4.18 0.55 -6.14
CA VAL A 95 3.90 1.49 -5.04
C VAL A 95 2.85 0.85 -4.15
N ILE A 96 3.11 0.85 -2.84
CA ILE A 96 2.14 0.39 -1.84
C ILE A 96 1.22 1.56 -1.50
N LEU A 97 -0.08 1.30 -1.41
CA LEU A 97 -1.05 2.33 -1.08
C LEU A 97 -2.04 1.82 -0.02
N ASP A 98 -2.14 2.56 1.08
CA ASP A 98 -3.11 2.30 2.15
C ASP A 98 -3.70 3.62 2.66
N ASP A 99 -4.72 3.54 3.48
CA ASP A 99 -5.36 4.72 4.07
C ASP A 99 -4.58 5.29 5.25
N LEU A 100 -3.89 4.45 6.02
CA LEU A 100 -3.27 4.81 7.28
C LEU A 100 -1.89 4.18 7.47
N LEU A 101 -0.90 5.00 7.76
CA LEU A 101 0.39 4.57 8.29
C LEU A 101 0.39 4.75 9.81
N ALA A 102 0.45 3.64 10.55
CA ALA A 102 0.63 3.63 12.00
C ALA A 102 2.03 3.11 12.37
N THR A 103 2.17 1.85 12.68
CA THR A 103 3.45 1.25 13.10
C THR A 103 4.33 0.76 11.96
N GLY A 104 3.84 0.75 10.72
CA GLY A 104 4.59 0.35 9.52
C GLY A 104 4.70 -1.16 9.26
N GLY A 105 4.26 -2.02 10.18
CA GLY A 105 4.43 -3.48 10.06
C GLY A 105 3.75 -4.08 8.81
N THR A 106 2.51 -3.70 8.53
CA THR A 106 1.78 -4.12 7.33
C THR A 106 2.51 -3.75 6.04
N VAL A 107 3.05 -2.54 6.00
CA VAL A 107 3.80 -2.04 4.84
C VAL A 107 5.11 -2.79 4.67
N ALA A 108 5.88 -2.97 5.73
CA ALA A 108 7.13 -3.73 5.70
C ALA A 108 6.93 -5.16 5.21
N ALA A 109 5.86 -5.84 5.67
CA ALA A 109 5.49 -7.17 5.18
C ALA A 109 5.12 -7.15 3.69
N THR A 110 4.36 -6.14 3.24
CA THR A 110 4.00 -5.98 1.83
C THR A 110 5.22 -5.72 0.94
N VAL A 111 6.16 -4.88 1.40
CA VAL A 111 7.46 -4.66 0.74
C VAL A 111 8.22 -5.97 0.58
N SER A 112 8.30 -6.77 1.66
CA SER A 112 8.97 -8.06 1.65
C SER A 112 8.35 -9.02 0.64
N LEU A 113 7.02 -9.08 0.57
CA LEU A 113 6.30 -9.92 -0.40
C LEU A 113 6.62 -9.53 -1.84
N CYS A 114 6.50 -8.25 -2.19
CA CYS A 114 6.77 -7.77 -3.54
C CYS A 114 8.22 -8.01 -3.96
N ARG A 115 9.18 -7.71 -3.08
CA ARG A 115 10.60 -7.96 -3.32
C ARG A 115 10.92 -9.45 -3.41
N GLY A 116 10.27 -10.28 -2.61
CA GLY A 116 10.42 -11.74 -2.64
C GLY A 116 9.98 -12.37 -3.96
N LEU A 117 9.06 -11.74 -4.69
CA LEU A 117 8.64 -12.13 -6.04
C LEU A 117 9.50 -11.49 -7.16
N GLY A 118 10.48 -10.68 -6.81
CA GLY A 118 11.42 -10.06 -7.75
C GLY A 118 11.05 -8.65 -8.22
N ALA A 119 9.95 -8.08 -7.75
CA ALA A 119 9.58 -6.71 -8.06
C ALA A 119 10.41 -5.69 -7.26
N SER A 120 10.59 -4.50 -7.81
CA SER A 120 11.07 -3.34 -7.05
C SER A 120 9.89 -2.63 -6.38
N VAL A 121 10.15 -2.02 -5.21
CA VAL A 121 9.16 -1.18 -4.52
C VAL A 121 9.69 0.23 -4.49
N GLU A 122 9.00 1.16 -5.17
CA GLU A 122 9.41 2.56 -5.31
C GLU A 122 9.10 3.38 -4.07
N GLY A 123 8.00 3.06 -3.38
CA GLY A 123 7.60 3.74 -2.17
C GLY A 123 6.26 3.25 -1.64
N ALA A 124 5.80 3.92 -0.58
CA ALA A 124 4.48 3.69 -0.01
C ALA A 124 3.76 5.02 0.25
N MET A 125 2.49 5.10 -0.15
CA MET A 125 1.68 6.30 -0.04
C MET A 125 0.46 6.07 0.85
N PHE A 126 0.11 7.08 1.64
CA PHE A 126 -0.98 7.03 2.61
C PHE A 126 -1.83 8.30 2.57
N LEU A 127 -3.09 8.18 2.92
CA LEU A 127 -3.91 9.35 3.22
C LEU A 127 -3.48 9.99 4.53
N ILE A 128 -3.25 9.17 5.56
CA ILE A 128 -2.95 9.61 6.94
C ILE A 128 -1.72 8.89 7.46
N GLU A 129 -0.86 9.62 8.16
CA GLU A 129 0.19 9.08 9.02
C GLU A 129 -0.06 9.50 10.48
N LEU A 130 0.15 8.58 11.41
CA LEU A 130 0.10 8.84 12.84
C LEU A 130 1.51 9.16 13.35
N ASP A 131 1.72 10.42 13.73
CA ASP A 131 2.98 10.88 14.28
C ASP A 131 3.29 10.20 15.63
N GLY A 132 4.57 9.97 15.89
CA GLY A 132 5.03 9.39 17.15
C GLY A 132 5.06 7.86 17.20
N LEU A 133 4.62 7.15 16.15
CA LEU A 133 4.71 5.70 16.05
C LEU A 133 5.92 5.21 15.24
N ASP A 134 6.67 6.12 14.63
CA ASP A 134 7.85 5.86 13.80
C ASP A 134 7.57 4.82 12.67
N GLY A 135 6.36 4.84 12.13
CA GLY A 135 5.91 3.88 11.14
C GLY A 135 6.73 3.96 9.85
N SER A 136 6.99 5.17 9.36
CA SER A 136 7.77 5.43 8.16
C SER A 136 9.19 4.83 8.23
N ALA A 137 9.86 4.93 9.37
CA ALA A 137 11.20 4.38 9.58
C ALA A 137 11.26 2.83 9.49
N LYS A 138 10.12 2.16 9.67
CA LYS A 138 10.04 0.70 9.69
C LYS A 138 9.62 0.07 8.37
N THR A 139 9.15 0.86 7.40
CA THR A 139 8.65 0.35 6.11
C THR A 139 9.72 -0.22 5.20
N GLY A 140 10.96 0.29 5.30
CA GLY A 140 12.08 -0.08 4.43
C GLY A 140 12.01 0.50 3.01
N VAL A 141 11.15 1.51 2.80
CA VAL A 141 10.99 2.27 1.57
C VAL A 141 10.67 3.73 1.90
N ASP A 142 10.79 4.61 0.91
CA ASP A 142 10.32 5.99 1.03
C ASP A 142 8.81 6.02 1.23
N THR A 143 8.35 6.91 2.09
CA THR A 143 6.92 7.08 2.39
C THR A 143 6.45 8.50 2.08
N HIS A 144 5.20 8.60 1.65
CA HIS A 144 4.52 9.88 1.48
C HIS A 144 3.12 9.82 2.07
N SER A 145 2.80 10.76 2.93
CA SER A 145 1.49 10.86 3.58
C SER A 145 0.90 12.23 3.31
N LEU A 146 -0.39 12.27 2.93
CA LEU A 146 -1.05 13.52 2.59
C LEU A 146 -1.37 14.35 3.84
N LEU A 147 -1.66 13.69 4.94
CA LEU A 147 -2.05 14.29 6.21
C LEU A 147 -1.33 13.61 7.38
N ASN A 148 -0.94 14.40 8.37
CA ASN A 148 -0.36 13.90 9.61
C ASN A 148 -1.25 14.23 10.80
N PHE A 149 -1.41 13.29 11.71
CA PHE A 149 -2.14 13.46 12.97
C PHE A 149 -1.36 12.87 14.14
N PRO A 150 -1.47 13.45 15.33
CA PRO A 150 -0.93 12.83 16.54
C PRO A 150 -1.54 11.45 16.78
N ALA A 151 -0.71 10.49 17.24
CA ALA A 151 -1.16 9.13 17.60
C ALA A 151 -1.94 9.12 18.93
#